data_a8dfa0a932d74ccd2549982b7d0db917
#
_entry.id   a8dfa0a932d74ccd2549982b7d0db917
#
_cell.length_a   1.000
_cell.length_b   1.000
_cell.length_c   1.000
_cell.angle_alpha   90.00
_cell.angle_beta   90.00
_cell.angle_gamma   90.00
#
_symmetry.space_group_name_H-M   'P 1'
#
loop_
_entity.id
_entity.type
_entity.pdbx_description
1 polymer ?
#
loop_
_entity_poly.entity_id
_entity_poly.type
_entity_poly.pdbx_seq_one_letter_code
_entity_poly.pdbx_strand_id
1 'polypeptide(L)'
;LVGGLLLFCLRRTRSVGLAVFGLGALFYGLTVTTSSLSPLLEYPLVKQTLIKLTNTPAQAILVGILLTALVQSSSAITGLVVSLVSLNSLSLGAAVGLALGSNIGTVVTTLIAGFGRERSSKATAYADLLFNLGGVLLILPVFPLFLRAISYTSIYPARQVANAHTLFNAITALLAVPFLDYLAGVA
;
A
#
# COMPACT_ATOMS: atom_id res chain seq x y z
N LEU A 1 19.37 -7.31 -10.81
CA LEU A 1 19.69 -6.20 -11.70
C LEU A 1 20.58 -6.64 -12.88
N VAL A 2 21.75 -7.22 -12.62
CA VAL A 2 22.73 -7.62 -13.67
C VAL A 2 22.11 -8.57 -14.70
N GLY A 3 21.39 -9.63 -14.26
CA GLY A 3 20.72 -10.56 -15.16
C GLY A 3 19.67 -9.89 -16.06
N GLY A 4 18.94 -8.90 -15.54
CA GLY A 4 17.98 -8.11 -16.29
C GLY A 4 18.66 -7.26 -17.38
N LEU A 5 19.80 -6.63 -17.06
CA LEU A 5 20.59 -5.87 -18.03
C LEU A 5 21.13 -6.77 -19.15
N LEU A 6 21.64 -7.97 -18.82
CA LEU A 6 22.13 -8.92 -19.81
C LEU A 6 21.01 -9.34 -20.78
N LEU A 7 19.83 -9.69 -20.25
CA LEU A 7 18.68 -10.05 -21.06
C LEU A 7 18.14 -8.87 -21.88
N PHE A 8 18.25 -7.64 -21.37
CA PHE A 8 17.86 -6.43 -22.08
C PHE A 8 18.70 -6.17 -23.34
N CYS A 9 19.99 -6.51 -23.30
CA CYS A 9 20.90 -6.37 -24.45
C CYS A 9 20.57 -7.33 -25.60
N LEU A 10 19.80 -8.40 -25.37
CA LEU A 10 19.38 -9.35 -26.38
C LEU A 10 18.03 -8.91 -26.99
N ARG A 11 17.97 -8.61 -28.26
CA ARG A 11 16.74 -8.13 -28.97
C ARG A 11 15.50 -9.01 -28.69
N ARG A 12 15.68 -10.34 -28.64
CA ARG A 12 14.59 -11.30 -28.47
C ARG A 12 14.04 -11.36 -27.03
N THR A 13 14.83 -10.99 -26.01
CA THR A 13 14.48 -11.09 -24.58
C THR A 13 14.39 -9.73 -23.91
N ARG A 14 14.36 -8.65 -24.68
CA ARG A 14 14.39 -7.27 -24.15
C ARG A 14 13.28 -6.97 -23.14
N SER A 15 12.05 -7.38 -23.43
CA SER A 15 10.92 -7.16 -22.53
C SER A 15 11.05 -7.94 -21.21
N VAL A 16 11.54 -9.19 -21.30
CA VAL A 16 11.83 -10.01 -20.11
C VAL A 16 12.99 -9.40 -19.31
N GLY A 17 14.02 -8.92 -20.01
CA GLY A 17 15.15 -8.23 -19.40
C GLY A 17 14.72 -6.99 -18.62
N LEU A 18 13.83 -6.17 -19.19
CA LEU A 18 13.26 -4.99 -18.50
C LEU A 18 12.44 -5.38 -17.28
N ALA A 19 11.62 -6.43 -17.37
CA ALA A 19 10.82 -6.91 -16.25
C ALA A 19 11.72 -7.41 -15.10
N VAL A 20 12.72 -8.24 -15.40
CA VAL A 20 13.68 -8.75 -14.42
C VAL A 20 14.53 -7.62 -13.81
N PHE A 21 14.95 -6.65 -14.63
CA PHE A 21 15.66 -5.47 -14.15
C PHE A 21 14.79 -4.61 -13.23
N GLY A 22 13.54 -4.33 -13.62
CA GLY A 22 12.58 -3.57 -12.81
C GLY A 22 12.29 -4.24 -11.47
N LEU A 23 12.09 -5.56 -11.47
CA LEU A 23 11.90 -6.34 -10.24
C LEU A 23 13.15 -6.27 -9.35
N GLY A 24 14.34 -6.41 -9.93
CA GLY A 24 15.61 -6.26 -9.22
C GLY A 24 15.81 -4.85 -8.64
N ALA A 25 15.43 -3.81 -9.39
CA ALA A 25 15.48 -2.42 -8.93
C ALA A 25 14.52 -2.18 -7.76
N LEU A 26 13.32 -2.79 -7.79
CA LEU A 26 12.35 -2.73 -6.70
C LEU A 26 12.95 -3.34 -5.40
N PHE A 27 13.47 -4.55 -5.45
CA PHE A 27 14.08 -5.20 -4.27
C PHE A 27 15.32 -4.46 -3.78
N TYR A 28 16.13 -3.94 -4.68
CA TYR A 28 17.27 -3.09 -4.31
C TYR A 28 16.81 -1.81 -3.61
N GLY A 29 15.79 -1.13 -4.14
CA GLY A 29 15.19 0.05 -3.53
C GLY A 29 14.63 -0.23 -2.13
N LEU A 30 13.95 -1.37 -1.93
CA LEU A 30 13.48 -1.80 -0.61
C LEU A 30 14.64 -2.00 0.36
N THR A 31 15.74 -2.63 -0.08
CA THR A 31 16.94 -2.84 0.75
C THR A 31 17.56 -1.50 1.15
N VAL A 32 17.73 -0.58 0.20
CA VAL A 32 18.27 0.76 0.47
C VAL A 32 17.36 1.52 1.43
N THR A 33 16.05 1.47 1.24
CA THR A 33 15.07 2.11 2.14
C THR A 33 15.20 1.57 3.57
N THR A 34 15.23 0.25 3.74
CA THR A 34 15.35 -0.39 5.05
C THR A 34 16.67 0.00 5.74
N SER A 35 17.79 -0.05 5.03
CA SER A 35 19.09 0.31 5.58
C SER A 35 19.22 1.79 5.93
N SER A 36 18.56 2.68 5.17
CA SER A 36 18.53 4.12 5.44
C SER A 36 17.62 4.50 6.61
N LEU A 37 16.54 3.74 6.83
CA LEU A 37 15.60 3.98 7.93
C LEU A 37 16.12 3.44 9.27
N SER A 38 16.86 2.34 9.25
CA SER A 38 17.35 1.69 10.48
C SER A 38 18.02 2.67 11.45
N PRO A 39 18.99 3.51 11.02
CA PRO A 39 19.61 4.49 11.91
C PRO A 39 18.62 5.55 12.44
N LEU A 40 17.65 5.96 11.64
CA LEU A 40 16.64 6.95 12.06
C LEU A 40 15.75 6.43 13.19
N LEU A 41 15.46 5.12 13.19
CA LEU A 41 14.63 4.46 14.21
C LEU A 41 15.36 4.24 15.52
N GLU A 42 16.68 4.39 15.55
CA GLU A 42 17.48 4.41 16.79
C GLU A 42 17.24 5.69 17.60
N TYR A 43 16.81 6.78 16.96
CA TYR A 43 16.48 8.01 17.66
C TYR A 43 15.14 7.87 18.41
N PRO A 44 15.14 8.01 19.77
CA PRO A 44 13.94 7.84 20.59
C PRO A 44 12.79 8.75 20.16
N LEU A 45 13.09 9.97 19.74
CA LEU A 45 12.11 10.94 19.29
C LEU A 45 11.34 10.44 18.05
N VAL A 46 12.05 9.90 17.07
CA VAL A 46 11.45 9.37 15.83
C VAL A 46 10.53 8.18 16.16
N LYS A 47 11.04 7.24 16.95
CA LYS A 47 10.27 6.05 17.35
C LYS A 47 9.02 6.42 18.15
N GLN A 48 9.14 7.31 19.13
CA GLN A 48 8.00 7.76 19.94
C GLN A 48 6.97 8.50 19.10
N THR A 49 7.41 9.37 18.18
CA THR A 49 6.51 10.09 17.28
C THR A 49 5.76 9.12 16.39
N LEU A 50 6.44 8.14 15.79
CA LEU A 50 5.80 7.10 14.98
C LEU A 50 4.74 6.33 15.76
N ILE A 51 5.06 5.88 16.99
CA ILE A 51 4.13 5.18 17.86
C ILE A 51 2.93 6.07 18.20
N LYS A 52 3.15 7.34 18.54
CA LYS A 52 2.05 8.28 18.87
C LYS A 52 1.13 8.53 17.68
N LEU A 53 1.70 8.70 16.49
CA LEU A 53 0.94 8.95 15.25
C LEU A 53 0.18 7.72 14.75
N THR A 54 0.50 6.52 15.24
CA THR A 54 -0.12 5.26 14.81
C THR A 54 -0.73 4.47 15.97
N ASN A 55 -1.03 5.15 17.09
CA ASN A 55 -1.51 4.51 18.32
C ASN A 55 -2.90 3.87 18.16
N THR A 56 -3.76 4.43 17.33
CA THR A 56 -5.08 3.87 17.02
C THR A 56 -5.17 3.49 15.53
N PRO A 57 -6.04 2.53 15.16
CA PRO A 57 -6.26 2.17 13.75
C PRO A 57 -6.61 3.38 12.88
N ALA A 58 -7.47 4.27 13.37
CA ALA A 58 -7.88 5.47 12.65
C ALA A 58 -6.71 6.42 12.40
N GLN A 59 -5.86 6.65 13.41
CA GLN A 59 -4.65 7.47 13.25
C GLN A 59 -3.68 6.83 12.25
N ALA A 60 -3.45 5.52 12.35
CA ALA A 60 -2.58 4.81 11.42
C ALA A 60 -3.10 4.91 9.97
N ILE A 61 -4.41 4.74 9.76
CA ILE A 61 -5.05 4.92 8.45
C ILE A 61 -4.83 6.35 7.94
N LEU A 62 -5.08 7.37 8.78
CA LEU A 62 -4.90 8.77 8.40
C LEU A 62 -3.44 9.07 8.00
N VAL A 63 -2.49 8.59 8.77
CA VAL A 63 -1.05 8.73 8.45
C VAL A 63 -0.72 8.03 7.14
N GLY A 64 -1.25 6.83 6.91
CA GLY A 64 -1.11 6.10 5.65
C GLY A 64 -1.65 6.87 4.44
N ILE A 65 -2.83 7.50 4.59
CA ILE A 65 -3.42 8.38 3.56
C ILE A 65 -2.46 9.53 3.23
N LEU A 66 -2.02 10.26 4.26
CA LEU A 66 -1.16 11.44 4.08
C LEU A 66 0.19 11.08 3.46
N LEU A 67 0.85 10.04 3.95
CA LEU A 67 2.12 9.57 3.40
C LEU A 67 1.98 9.16 1.94
N THR A 68 0.91 8.41 1.61
CA THR A 68 0.72 7.96 0.22
C THR A 68 0.34 9.10 -0.70
N ALA A 69 -0.47 10.07 -0.25
CA ALA A 69 -0.78 11.25 -1.02
C ALA A 69 0.48 12.09 -1.35
N LEU A 70 1.45 12.14 -0.42
CA LEU A 70 2.74 12.83 -0.63
C LEU A 70 3.67 12.05 -1.55
N VAL A 71 3.82 10.73 -1.31
CA VAL A 71 4.75 9.86 -2.06
C VAL A 71 4.16 9.44 -3.41
N GLN A 72 2.83 9.44 -3.53
CA GLN A 72 2.07 9.02 -4.72
C GLN A 72 2.31 7.56 -5.12
N SER A 73 2.62 6.71 -4.15
CA SER A 73 2.88 5.28 -4.37
C SER A 73 2.51 4.45 -3.14
N SER A 74 1.37 3.77 -3.19
CA SER A 74 0.94 2.85 -2.11
C SER A 74 1.89 1.65 -1.97
N SER A 75 2.47 1.18 -3.07
CA SER A 75 3.46 0.11 -3.04
C SER A 75 4.73 0.52 -2.30
N ALA A 76 5.21 1.76 -2.50
CA ALA A 76 6.36 2.30 -1.77
C ALA A 76 6.05 2.42 -0.28
N ILE A 77 4.87 2.94 0.09
CA ILE A 77 4.45 3.05 1.50
C ILE A 77 4.27 1.66 2.12
N THR A 78 3.65 0.71 1.42
CA THR A 78 3.51 -0.67 1.92
C THR A 78 4.89 -1.32 2.12
N GLY A 79 5.83 -1.13 1.20
CA GLY A 79 7.20 -1.60 1.33
C GLY A 79 7.92 -0.98 2.54
N LEU A 80 7.75 0.34 2.75
CA LEU A 80 8.24 1.05 3.93
C LEU A 80 7.67 0.45 5.22
N VAL A 81 6.36 0.24 5.27
CA VAL A 81 5.66 -0.32 6.44
C VAL A 81 6.14 -1.75 6.74
N VAL A 82 6.31 -2.58 5.70
CA VAL A 82 6.90 -3.92 5.83
C VAL A 82 8.31 -3.86 6.44
N SER A 83 9.13 -2.91 5.99
CA SER A 83 10.48 -2.67 6.54
C SER A 83 10.44 -2.25 8.02
N LEU A 84 9.55 -1.31 8.38
CA LEU A 84 9.39 -0.83 9.76
C LEU A 84 8.93 -1.95 10.71
N VAL A 85 8.04 -2.82 10.25
CA VAL A 85 7.60 -4.00 11.03
C VAL A 85 8.73 -5.01 11.19
N SER A 86 9.52 -5.23 10.14
CA SER A 86 10.70 -6.12 10.21
C SER A 86 11.73 -5.63 11.22
N LEU A 87 11.82 -4.33 11.44
CA LEU A 87 12.69 -3.68 12.45
C LEU A 87 12.04 -3.59 13.84
N ASN A 88 10.88 -4.23 14.06
CA ASN A 88 10.11 -4.17 15.30
C ASN A 88 9.78 -2.72 15.76
N SER A 89 9.64 -1.80 14.81
CA SER A 89 9.38 -0.37 15.07
C SER A 89 7.90 -0.01 15.00
N LEU A 90 7.06 -0.92 14.47
CA LEU A 90 5.61 -0.78 14.40
C LEU A 90 4.92 -2.04 14.92
N SER A 91 3.79 -1.86 15.60
CA SER A 91 2.87 -2.97 15.88
C SER A 91 2.17 -3.43 14.59
N LEU A 92 1.71 -4.69 14.55
CA LEU A 92 0.95 -5.20 13.42
C LEU A 92 -0.29 -4.35 13.12
N GLY A 93 -1.01 -3.92 14.18
CA GLY A 93 -2.21 -3.07 14.03
C GLY A 93 -1.90 -1.73 13.38
N ALA A 94 -0.82 -1.06 13.81
CA ALA A 94 -0.36 0.18 13.22
C ALA A 94 0.04 -0.02 11.74
N ALA A 95 0.79 -1.08 11.46
CA ALA A 95 1.25 -1.40 10.12
C ALA A 95 0.10 -1.71 9.15
N VAL A 96 -0.87 -2.52 9.59
CA VAL A 96 -2.07 -2.81 8.79
C VAL A 96 -2.90 -1.54 8.58
N GLY A 97 -3.07 -0.69 9.61
CA GLY A 97 -3.75 0.59 9.48
C GLY A 97 -3.09 1.51 8.45
N LEU A 98 -1.75 1.64 8.49
CA LEU A 98 -0.98 2.39 7.48
C LEU A 98 -1.18 1.83 6.07
N ALA A 99 -1.13 0.50 5.91
CA ALA A 99 -1.34 -0.16 4.62
C ALA A 99 -2.77 0.06 4.08
N LEU A 100 -3.80 -0.01 4.92
CA LEU A 100 -5.18 0.32 4.53
C LEU A 100 -5.32 1.78 4.14
N GLY A 101 -4.71 2.70 4.90
CA GLY A 101 -4.69 4.12 4.58
C GLY A 101 -3.99 4.41 3.25
N SER A 102 -2.94 3.66 2.93
CA SER A 102 -2.21 3.84 1.67
C SER A 102 -3.08 3.59 0.43
N ASN A 103 -4.07 2.71 0.51
CA ASN A 103 -5.02 2.48 -0.57
C ASN A 103 -5.89 3.72 -0.83
N ILE A 104 -6.39 4.37 0.23
CA ILE A 104 -7.16 5.63 0.08
C ILE A 104 -6.24 6.74 -0.43
N GLY A 105 -5.00 6.83 0.07
CA GLY A 105 -4.04 7.86 -0.35
C GLY A 105 -3.72 7.83 -1.85
N THR A 106 -3.76 6.65 -2.48
CA THR A 106 -3.59 6.50 -3.93
C THR A 106 -4.71 7.20 -4.71
N VAL A 107 -5.92 7.21 -4.15
CA VAL A 107 -7.08 7.85 -4.79
C VAL A 107 -6.90 9.36 -4.92
N VAL A 108 -6.20 9.99 -3.97
CA VAL A 108 -5.90 11.43 -4.05
C VAL A 108 -5.17 11.75 -5.35
N THR A 109 -4.25 10.90 -5.77
CA THR A 109 -3.52 11.08 -7.04
C THR A 109 -4.42 10.89 -8.26
N THR A 110 -5.34 9.92 -8.21
CA THR A 110 -6.32 9.66 -9.27
C THR A 110 -7.30 10.83 -9.39
N LEU A 111 -7.76 11.39 -8.26
CA LEU A 111 -8.63 12.58 -8.23
C LEU A 111 -7.92 13.81 -8.81
N ILE A 112 -6.67 14.04 -8.43
CA ILE A 112 -5.87 15.15 -9.00
C ILE A 112 -5.68 14.96 -10.50
N ALA A 113 -5.36 13.74 -10.96
CA ALA A 113 -5.20 13.43 -12.37
C ALA A 113 -6.50 13.57 -13.17
N GLY A 114 -7.66 13.32 -12.56
CA GLY A 114 -8.99 13.48 -13.15
C GLY A 114 -9.49 14.92 -13.16
N PHE A 115 -8.84 15.82 -12.40
CA PHE A 115 -9.27 17.23 -12.30
C PHE A 115 -9.08 17.95 -13.63
N GLY A 116 -10.14 18.59 -14.14
CA GLY A 116 -10.12 19.27 -15.44
C GLY A 116 -10.18 18.35 -16.66
N ARG A 117 -10.27 17.03 -16.48
CA ARG A 117 -10.37 16.05 -17.58
C ARG A 117 -11.80 15.70 -17.95
N GLU A 118 -11.95 14.86 -18.97
CA GLU A 118 -13.22 14.35 -19.48
C GLU A 118 -14.02 13.61 -18.38
N ARG A 119 -15.33 13.49 -18.61
CA ARG A 119 -16.29 12.92 -17.67
C ARG A 119 -15.92 11.48 -17.25
N SER A 120 -15.46 10.68 -18.21
CA SER A 120 -14.99 9.30 -17.99
C SER A 120 -13.80 9.21 -17.00
N SER A 121 -12.83 10.13 -17.09
CA SER A 121 -11.68 10.17 -16.16
C SER A 121 -12.09 10.51 -14.75
N LYS A 122 -13.04 11.44 -14.57
CA LYS A 122 -13.59 11.79 -13.24
C LYS A 122 -14.35 10.62 -12.63
N ALA A 123 -15.14 9.94 -13.42
CA ALA A 123 -15.92 8.82 -12.97
C ALA A 123 -15.06 7.65 -12.51
N THR A 124 -14.00 7.34 -13.24
CA THR A 124 -12.99 6.34 -12.80
C THR A 124 -12.37 6.74 -11.46
N ALA A 125 -12.03 8.02 -11.27
CA ALA A 125 -11.48 8.52 -10.01
C ALA A 125 -12.48 8.42 -8.85
N TYR A 126 -13.77 8.70 -9.08
CA TYR A 126 -14.82 8.54 -8.06
C TYR A 126 -15.09 7.06 -7.74
N ALA A 127 -15.10 6.18 -8.75
CA ALA A 127 -15.24 4.75 -8.53
C ALA A 127 -14.08 4.19 -7.68
N ASP A 128 -12.85 4.59 -7.97
CA ASP A 128 -11.66 4.23 -7.20
C ASP A 128 -11.76 4.75 -5.75
N LEU A 129 -12.24 6.00 -5.56
CA LEU A 129 -12.49 6.54 -4.21
C LEU A 129 -13.51 5.72 -3.44
N LEU A 130 -14.68 5.48 -4.04
CA LEU A 130 -15.76 4.73 -3.40
C LEU A 130 -15.32 3.31 -3.03
N PHE A 131 -14.57 2.67 -3.92
CA PHE A 131 -14.01 1.34 -3.72
C PHE A 131 -13.04 1.29 -2.51
N ASN A 132 -12.04 2.16 -2.50
CA ASN A 132 -11.00 2.16 -1.45
C ASN A 132 -11.54 2.68 -0.11
N LEU A 133 -12.29 3.79 -0.14
CA LEU A 133 -12.90 4.35 1.07
C LEU A 133 -13.97 3.41 1.65
N GLY A 134 -14.85 2.88 0.79
CA GLY A 134 -15.87 1.91 1.19
C GLY A 134 -15.27 0.66 1.81
N GLY A 135 -14.20 0.12 1.19
CA GLY A 135 -13.47 -1.03 1.73
C GLY A 135 -12.89 -0.76 3.13
N VAL A 136 -12.26 0.40 3.33
CA VAL A 136 -11.72 0.77 4.66
C VAL A 136 -12.84 0.97 5.68
N LEU A 137 -13.93 1.63 5.30
CA LEU A 137 -15.09 1.82 6.19
C LEU A 137 -15.76 0.49 6.58
N LEU A 138 -15.74 -0.52 5.72
CA LEU A 138 -16.23 -1.86 6.02
C LEU A 138 -15.29 -2.63 6.97
N ILE A 139 -14.00 -2.49 6.81
CA ILE A 139 -13.02 -3.19 7.65
C ILE A 139 -12.86 -2.53 9.02
N LEU A 140 -12.99 -1.20 9.12
CA LEU A 140 -12.72 -0.46 10.34
C LEU A 140 -13.54 -0.93 11.56
N PRO A 141 -14.86 -1.19 11.48
CA PRO A 141 -15.65 -1.70 12.60
C PRO A 141 -15.21 -3.11 13.04
N VAL A 142 -14.72 -3.92 12.11
CA VAL A 142 -14.28 -5.30 12.36
C VAL A 142 -12.75 -5.42 12.38
N PHE A 143 -12.03 -4.30 12.54
CA PHE A 143 -10.58 -4.25 12.47
C PHE A 143 -9.88 -5.24 13.42
N PRO A 144 -10.32 -5.44 14.69
CA PRO A 144 -9.70 -6.44 15.56
C PRO A 144 -9.85 -7.88 15.02
N LEU A 145 -11.01 -8.20 14.43
CA LEU A 145 -11.25 -9.50 13.81
C LEU A 145 -10.38 -9.69 12.57
N PHE A 146 -10.28 -8.67 11.73
CA PHE A 146 -9.40 -8.66 10.57
C PHE A 146 -7.94 -8.88 10.97
N LEU A 147 -7.43 -8.15 11.98
CA LEU A 147 -6.07 -8.36 12.50
C LEU A 147 -5.85 -9.79 13.01
N ARG A 148 -6.84 -10.33 13.72
CA ARG A 148 -6.76 -11.71 14.19
C ARG A 148 -6.67 -12.70 13.02
N ALA A 149 -7.48 -12.54 12.00
CA ALA A 149 -7.40 -13.36 10.78
C ALA A 149 -6.02 -13.24 10.12
N ILE A 150 -5.51 -12.03 9.98
CA ILE A 150 -4.19 -11.76 9.40
C ILE A 150 -3.07 -12.40 10.21
N SER A 151 -3.14 -12.40 11.55
CA SER A 151 -2.10 -12.99 12.41
C SER A 151 -1.91 -14.49 12.18
N TYR A 152 -2.93 -15.19 11.71
CA TYR A 152 -2.84 -16.63 11.36
C TYR A 152 -2.25 -16.88 9.97
N THR A 153 -2.08 -15.86 9.13
CA THR A 153 -1.61 -16.05 7.74
C THR A 153 -0.11 -16.30 7.63
N SER A 154 0.67 -15.96 8.66
CA SER A 154 2.12 -16.15 8.72
C SER A 154 2.64 -15.97 10.15
N ILE A 155 3.79 -16.57 10.44
CA ILE A 155 4.55 -16.31 11.67
C ILE A 155 5.39 -15.03 11.59
N TYR A 156 5.60 -14.49 10.38
CA TYR A 156 6.41 -13.28 10.13
C TYR A 156 5.51 -12.05 10.00
N PRO A 157 5.62 -11.05 10.91
CA PRO A 157 4.79 -9.84 10.88
C PRO A 157 4.86 -9.07 9.55
N ALA A 158 6.03 -9.00 8.94
CA ALA A 158 6.20 -8.38 7.61
C ALA A 158 5.33 -9.03 6.53
N ARG A 159 5.25 -10.37 6.54
CA ARG A 159 4.39 -11.13 5.62
C ARG A 159 2.91 -10.96 5.95
N GLN A 160 2.57 -10.87 7.25
CA GLN A 160 1.21 -10.57 7.68
C GLN A 160 0.73 -9.24 7.11
N VAL A 161 1.55 -8.18 7.11
CA VAL A 161 1.21 -6.88 6.51
C VAL A 161 0.99 -7.01 4.99
N ALA A 162 1.87 -7.71 4.29
CA ALA A 162 1.70 -7.94 2.85
C ALA A 162 0.41 -8.73 2.55
N ASN A 163 0.12 -9.77 3.35
CA ASN A 163 -1.11 -10.55 3.25
C ASN A 163 -2.35 -9.72 3.57
N ALA A 164 -2.29 -8.81 4.57
CA ALA A 164 -3.37 -7.89 4.89
C ALA A 164 -3.72 -6.98 3.71
N HIS A 165 -2.70 -6.41 3.04
CA HIS A 165 -2.90 -5.57 1.87
C HIS A 165 -3.53 -6.38 0.71
N THR A 166 -3.03 -7.58 0.43
CA THR A 166 -3.56 -8.45 -0.62
C THR A 166 -5.00 -8.87 -0.31
N LEU A 167 -5.27 -9.33 0.92
CA LEU A 167 -6.60 -9.79 1.33
C LEU A 167 -7.62 -8.65 1.30
N PHE A 168 -7.25 -7.45 1.78
CA PHE A 168 -8.09 -6.27 1.69
C PHE A 168 -8.49 -5.98 0.25
N ASN A 169 -7.53 -5.90 -0.67
CA ASN A 169 -7.81 -5.64 -2.07
C ASN A 169 -8.66 -6.75 -2.73
N ALA A 170 -8.42 -8.01 -2.38
CA ALA A 170 -9.21 -9.12 -2.88
C ALA A 170 -10.67 -9.07 -2.38
N ILE A 171 -10.88 -8.81 -1.08
CA ILE A 171 -12.22 -8.68 -0.50
C ILE A 171 -12.97 -7.50 -1.13
N THR A 172 -12.35 -6.34 -1.19
CA THR A 172 -12.99 -5.14 -1.75
C THR A 172 -13.29 -5.30 -3.24
N ALA A 173 -12.40 -5.95 -4.00
CA ALA A 173 -12.65 -6.27 -5.41
C ALA A 173 -13.85 -7.20 -5.56
N LEU A 174 -13.93 -8.29 -4.79
CA LEU A 174 -15.06 -9.22 -4.84
C LEU A 174 -16.38 -8.55 -4.44
N LEU A 175 -16.35 -7.67 -3.44
CA LEU A 175 -17.54 -6.92 -3.02
C LEU A 175 -17.98 -5.87 -4.06
N ALA A 176 -17.06 -5.35 -4.87
CA ALA A 176 -17.39 -4.38 -5.92
C ALA A 176 -17.98 -5.02 -7.19
N VAL A 177 -17.70 -6.31 -7.46
CA VAL A 177 -18.17 -7.00 -8.68
C VAL A 177 -19.68 -6.86 -8.91
N PRO A 178 -20.58 -7.03 -7.92
CA PRO A 178 -22.03 -6.87 -8.13
C PRO A 178 -22.47 -5.44 -8.48
N PHE A 179 -21.62 -4.46 -8.22
CA PHE A 179 -21.90 -3.03 -8.42
C PHE A 179 -21.23 -2.44 -9.66
N LEU A 180 -20.54 -3.27 -10.48
CA LEU A 180 -19.79 -2.79 -11.65
C LEU A 180 -20.68 -2.05 -12.65
N ASP A 181 -21.89 -2.56 -12.95
CA ASP A 181 -22.82 -1.91 -13.87
C ASP A 181 -23.32 -0.57 -13.34
N TYR A 182 -23.55 -0.48 -12.02
CA TYR A 182 -23.91 0.78 -11.37
C TYR A 182 -22.75 1.78 -11.41
N LEU A 183 -21.54 1.33 -11.10
CA LEU A 183 -20.33 2.17 -11.16
C LEU A 183 -20.04 2.64 -12.59
N ALA A 184 -20.27 1.79 -13.61
CA ALA A 184 -20.15 2.15 -15.01
C ALA A 184 -21.23 3.15 -15.46
N GLY A 185 -22.44 3.10 -14.88
CA GLY A 185 -23.52 4.04 -15.17
C GLY A 185 -23.35 5.43 -14.55
N VAL A 186 -22.55 5.54 -13.47
CA VAL A 186 -22.18 6.82 -12.85
C VAL A 186 -20.99 7.47 -13.57
N ALA A 187 -20.31 6.71 -14.40
CA ALA A 187 -19.21 7.11 -15.27
C ALA A 187 -19.70 7.75 -16.55
#